data_ea994d32b9e7bfe755f40184f9414359
#
_entry.id   ea994d32b9e7bfe755f40184f9414359
#
_cell.length_a   1.000
_cell.length_b   1.000
_cell.length_c   1.000
_cell.angle_alpha   90.00
_cell.angle_beta   90.00
_cell.angle_gamma   90.00
#
_symmetry.space_group_name_H-M   'P 1'
#
loop_
_entity.id
_entity.type
_entity.pdbx_description
1 polymer ?
#
loop_
_entity_poly.entity_id
_entity_poly.type
_entity_poly.pdbx_seq_one_letter_code
_entity_poly.pdbx_strand_id
1 'polypeptide(L)'
;MNDLHLYPIPRVLNQLPGTVPAQAPVIRRLDPAIVGDEAYCLRIADGQVVLTARTEVGLRWADATLAQIRSQNLSTLPCLQIDDAPAFAHRGFMLDISRDRVPTLKTLFQLVDLIASLKGNRLQLYVEHTLAYRGHEDVWRGSSPLTLEDLAALDTYCIGKGVALDANQNCLGHVERWLKHARYAPLGEIDQPRMQNGAWYVEPNTLCPSDPRALALVEDVLRQQLPIVSGAYANIGCDEPWDLGHGRSKADCDREGRGKIFSRWVTKVAAIAKSLGKIPQYWCDPHPNEDDGLPRDMIALVWGYEYDEDFATRTAAHCAAGRTVWVAPGTGGWGSTTSRTWYRRANLARAAAQAGTAPGYLLTEWGDNGHHQPWPVTLVGVADGMQSAWAGGDRFDDHAMGLAVFGNAAVGSWFSALGDADQELTRQSRNINASMRDAYLHWCDNPDVNSIPQWRAASQRYENLLATMPVGWWADEGRFGARFAQWVCDRAALRHTGTFPPFDARVALAARMCELIQAHRQQWLARCGPGGLEDSLNRLRRHTVWY
;
A
#
# COMPACT_ATOMS: atom_id res chain seq x y z
N MET A 1 4.68 9.37 -35.73
CA MET A 1 4.88 8.01 -35.18
C MET A 1 4.13 7.99 -33.86
N ASN A 2 3.21 7.06 -33.68
CA ASN A 2 2.50 6.98 -32.40
C ASN A 2 3.51 6.52 -31.34
N ASP A 3 3.76 7.34 -30.34
CA ASP A 3 4.60 6.95 -29.21
C ASP A 3 3.93 5.77 -28.50
N LEU A 4 4.63 4.65 -28.43
CA LEU A 4 4.16 3.46 -27.74
C LEU A 4 4.39 3.64 -26.25
N HIS A 5 3.31 3.59 -25.47
CA HIS A 5 3.32 3.75 -24.03
C HIS A 5 3.18 2.41 -23.32
N LEU A 6 4.19 1.97 -22.58
CA LEU A 6 4.22 0.71 -21.83
C LEU A 6 4.53 0.95 -20.36
N TYR A 7 3.81 0.26 -19.48
CA TYR A 7 4.00 0.36 -18.04
C TYR A 7 3.86 -1.02 -17.36
N PRO A 8 4.88 -1.56 -16.75
CA PRO A 8 6.23 -0.99 -16.53
C PRO A 8 6.99 -0.72 -17.84
N ILE A 9 7.79 0.36 -17.81
CA ILE A 9 8.63 0.77 -18.93
C ILE A 9 9.72 -0.30 -19.12
N PRO A 10 9.85 -0.91 -20.33
CA PRO A 10 10.86 -1.92 -20.56
C PRO A 10 12.31 -1.40 -20.41
N ARG A 11 13.23 -2.30 -20.08
CA ARG A 11 14.66 -1.98 -19.99
C ARG A 11 15.22 -1.49 -21.33
N VAL A 12 14.91 -2.22 -22.38
CA VAL A 12 15.35 -1.91 -23.74
C VAL A 12 14.16 -2.02 -24.68
N LEU A 13 13.94 -0.99 -25.48
CA LEU A 13 12.97 -0.96 -26.57
C LEU A 13 13.66 -0.37 -27.81
N ASN A 14 13.85 -1.19 -28.82
CA ASN A 14 14.43 -0.80 -30.12
C ASN A 14 13.33 -0.77 -31.15
N GLN A 15 13.09 0.38 -31.76
CA GLN A 15 12.20 0.48 -32.92
C GLN A 15 12.86 -0.12 -34.16
N LEU A 16 12.08 -0.85 -34.96
CA LEU A 16 12.49 -1.42 -36.23
C LEU A 16 11.65 -0.80 -37.35
N PRO A 17 12.17 -0.77 -38.60
CA PRO A 17 11.41 -0.25 -39.73
C PRO A 17 10.15 -1.08 -40.01
N GLY A 18 9.03 -0.41 -40.33
CA GLY A 18 7.80 -1.05 -40.78
C GLY A 18 6.77 -1.33 -39.70
N THR A 19 5.70 -1.99 -40.13
CA THR A 19 4.57 -2.39 -39.27
C THR A 19 4.12 -3.81 -39.68
N VAL A 20 3.43 -4.49 -38.75
CA VAL A 20 2.74 -5.76 -39.00
C VAL A 20 1.25 -5.63 -38.73
N PRO A 21 0.37 -6.49 -39.28
CA PRO A 21 -1.05 -6.49 -38.95
C PRO A 21 -1.27 -6.63 -37.42
N ALA A 22 -2.30 -5.96 -36.87
CA ALA A 22 -2.64 -6.06 -35.44
C ALA A 22 -2.90 -7.52 -34.99
N GLN A 23 -3.42 -8.36 -35.89
CA GLN A 23 -3.69 -9.78 -35.70
C GLN A 23 -2.54 -10.70 -36.11
N ALA A 24 -1.32 -10.17 -36.31
CA ALA A 24 -0.17 -10.99 -36.65
C ALA A 24 -0.03 -12.22 -35.74
N PRO A 25 0.35 -13.39 -36.30
CA PRO A 25 0.49 -14.61 -35.51
C PRO A 25 1.51 -14.45 -34.40
N VAL A 26 1.21 -15.03 -33.23
CA VAL A 26 2.07 -15.00 -32.05
C VAL A 26 2.75 -16.36 -31.89
N ILE A 27 4.06 -16.36 -31.91
CA ILE A 27 4.91 -17.53 -31.71
C ILE A 27 5.55 -17.42 -30.33
N ARG A 28 5.39 -18.44 -29.49
CA ARG A 28 6.02 -18.54 -28.16
C ARG A 28 7.13 -19.57 -28.21
N ARG A 29 8.29 -19.22 -27.66
CA ARG A 29 9.47 -20.10 -27.64
C ARG A 29 10.13 -20.07 -26.27
N LEU A 30 10.51 -21.24 -25.80
CA LEU A 30 11.43 -21.36 -24.66
C LEU A 30 12.86 -21.46 -25.22
N ASP A 31 13.76 -20.63 -24.68
CA ASP A 31 15.16 -20.59 -25.07
C ASP A 31 16.04 -20.50 -23.81
N PRO A 32 16.80 -21.56 -23.49
CA PRO A 32 17.69 -21.56 -22.33
C PRO A 32 18.83 -20.52 -22.42
N ALA A 33 19.09 -19.93 -23.58
CA ALA A 33 20.08 -18.86 -23.74
C ALA A 33 19.63 -17.52 -23.13
N ILE A 34 18.32 -17.32 -22.91
CA ILE A 34 17.81 -16.14 -22.19
C ILE A 34 18.27 -16.20 -20.73
N VAL A 35 18.93 -15.14 -20.27
CA VAL A 35 19.47 -15.06 -18.91
C VAL A 35 18.42 -14.49 -17.94
N GLY A 36 18.03 -15.30 -16.96
CA GLY A 36 17.03 -14.98 -15.95
C GLY A 36 15.69 -15.65 -16.20
N ASP A 37 15.11 -16.22 -15.16
CA ASP A 37 13.88 -17.02 -15.26
C ASP A 37 12.64 -16.17 -15.65
N GLU A 38 12.65 -14.89 -15.35
CA GLU A 38 11.57 -13.95 -15.66
C GLU A 38 11.91 -13.01 -16.84
N ALA A 39 13.09 -13.15 -17.43
CA ALA A 39 13.50 -12.35 -18.57
C ALA A 39 12.83 -12.83 -19.88
N TYR A 40 12.61 -11.90 -20.79
CA TYR A 40 12.02 -12.19 -22.09
C TYR A 40 12.53 -11.25 -23.19
N CYS A 41 12.45 -11.73 -24.43
CA CYS A 41 12.53 -10.94 -25.64
C CYS A 41 11.17 -10.97 -26.36
N LEU A 42 10.64 -9.81 -26.73
CA LEU A 42 9.45 -9.65 -27.58
C LEU A 42 9.89 -8.97 -28.88
N ARG A 43 9.70 -9.64 -30.02
CA ARG A 43 10.02 -9.10 -31.33
C ARG A 43 8.78 -9.06 -32.23
N ILE A 44 8.50 -7.89 -32.78
CA ILE A 44 7.44 -7.66 -33.76
C ILE A 44 8.13 -7.30 -35.07
N ALA A 45 8.16 -8.21 -36.01
CA ALA A 45 8.78 -8.02 -37.34
C ALA A 45 8.36 -9.15 -38.30
N ASP A 46 8.66 -9.01 -39.55
CA ASP A 46 8.53 -10.07 -40.57
C ASP A 46 7.12 -10.71 -40.60
N GLY A 47 6.09 -9.89 -40.39
CA GLY A 47 4.69 -10.32 -40.40
C GLY A 47 4.22 -11.09 -39.19
N GLN A 48 5.01 -11.20 -38.13
CA GLN A 48 4.71 -12.00 -36.93
C GLN A 48 5.15 -11.32 -35.62
N VAL A 49 4.67 -11.86 -34.51
CA VAL A 49 5.11 -11.54 -33.13
C VAL A 49 5.79 -12.77 -32.56
N VAL A 50 7.03 -12.63 -32.10
CA VAL A 50 7.77 -13.71 -31.45
C VAL A 50 8.05 -13.33 -30.01
N LEU A 51 7.61 -14.18 -29.09
CA LEU A 51 7.89 -14.10 -27.65
C LEU A 51 8.90 -15.20 -27.30
N THR A 52 10.04 -14.82 -26.75
CA THR A 52 11.10 -15.76 -26.35
C THR A 52 11.45 -15.53 -24.90
N ALA A 53 11.49 -16.57 -24.09
CA ALA A 53 11.89 -16.50 -22.69
C ALA A 53 12.55 -17.81 -22.25
N ARG A 54 13.23 -17.79 -21.11
CA ARG A 54 13.81 -19.00 -20.52
C ARG A 54 12.73 -19.93 -19.94
N THR A 55 11.68 -19.36 -19.37
CA THR A 55 10.60 -20.09 -18.66
C THR A 55 9.22 -19.61 -19.09
N GLU A 56 8.19 -20.38 -18.72
CA GLU A 56 6.79 -19.98 -18.90
C GLU A 56 6.45 -18.68 -18.15
N VAL A 57 7.14 -18.40 -17.03
CA VAL A 57 6.94 -17.14 -16.28
C VAL A 57 7.43 -15.95 -17.12
N GLY A 58 8.59 -16.06 -17.76
CA GLY A 58 9.09 -15.02 -18.68
C GLY A 58 8.14 -14.81 -19.87
N LEU A 59 7.58 -15.89 -20.45
CA LEU A 59 6.58 -15.78 -21.53
C LEU A 59 5.31 -15.06 -21.04
N ARG A 60 4.86 -15.29 -19.80
CA ARG A 60 3.72 -14.56 -19.22
C ARG A 60 3.96 -13.04 -19.19
N TRP A 61 5.16 -12.61 -18.83
CA TRP A 61 5.50 -11.19 -18.83
C TRP A 61 5.61 -10.60 -20.24
N ALA A 62 6.09 -11.38 -21.20
CA ALA A 62 6.05 -11.01 -22.60
C ALA A 62 4.61 -10.87 -23.11
N ASP A 63 3.71 -11.79 -22.73
CA ASP A 63 2.27 -11.70 -23.06
C ASP A 63 1.63 -10.46 -22.45
N ALA A 64 1.96 -10.11 -21.20
CA ALA A 64 1.46 -8.89 -20.55
C ALA A 64 1.89 -7.63 -21.33
N THR A 65 3.13 -7.58 -21.78
CA THR A 65 3.63 -6.47 -22.61
C THR A 65 2.93 -6.43 -23.97
N LEU A 66 2.76 -7.57 -24.64
CA LEU A 66 2.02 -7.64 -25.90
C LEU A 66 0.56 -7.20 -25.74
N ALA A 67 -0.08 -7.57 -24.63
CA ALA A 67 -1.44 -7.13 -24.32
C ALA A 67 -1.54 -5.62 -24.19
N GLN A 68 -0.57 -4.96 -23.54
CA GLN A 68 -0.51 -3.49 -23.47
C GLN A 68 -0.29 -2.85 -24.85
N ILE A 69 0.56 -3.42 -25.69
CA ILE A 69 0.75 -2.92 -27.08
C ILE A 69 -0.58 -2.99 -27.84
N ARG A 70 -1.27 -4.12 -27.75
CA ARG A 70 -2.54 -4.34 -28.47
C ARG A 70 -3.69 -3.50 -27.93
N SER A 71 -3.72 -3.20 -26.63
CA SER A 71 -4.78 -2.38 -26.01
C SER A 71 -4.77 -0.91 -26.47
N GLN A 72 -3.69 -0.45 -27.11
CA GLN A 72 -3.60 0.90 -27.64
C GLN A 72 -4.38 1.08 -28.95
N ASN A 73 -5.18 0.09 -29.37
CA ASN A 73 -6.10 0.13 -30.51
C ASN A 73 -5.42 0.55 -31.84
N LEU A 74 -4.19 0.10 -32.04
CA LEU A 74 -3.45 0.38 -33.26
C LEU A 74 -4.01 -0.49 -34.42
N SER A 75 -4.20 0.09 -35.59
CA SER A 75 -4.60 -0.66 -36.82
C SER A 75 -3.51 -1.62 -37.26
N THR A 76 -2.26 -1.28 -37.01
CA THR A 76 -1.07 -2.10 -37.21
C THR A 76 -0.14 -1.98 -36.02
N LEU A 77 0.63 -3.02 -35.72
CA LEU A 77 1.65 -3.00 -34.67
C LEU A 77 2.97 -2.46 -35.27
N PRO A 78 3.67 -1.54 -34.58
CA PRO A 78 5.00 -1.10 -35.01
C PRO A 78 5.99 -2.28 -34.93
N CYS A 79 6.90 -2.36 -35.88
CA CYS A 79 8.02 -3.28 -35.78
C CYS A 79 8.98 -2.80 -34.69
N LEU A 80 9.31 -3.69 -33.73
CA LEU A 80 10.16 -3.38 -32.60
C LEU A 80 10.79 -4.66 -32.02
N GLN A 81 11.76 -4.45 -31.14
CA GLN A 81 12.29 -5.48 -30.25
C GLN A 81 12.34 -4.91 -28.81
N ILE A 82 11.83 -5.69 -27.89
CA ILE A 82 11.91 -5.42 -26.44
C ILE A 82 12.71 -6.55 -25.79
N ASP A 83 13.76 -6.17 -25.05
CA ASP A 83 14.52 -7.06 -24.19
C ASP A 83 14.34 -6.58 -22.75
N ASP A 84 13.71 -7.41 -21.90
CA ASP A 84 13.24 -6.95 -20.59
C ASP A 84 13.38 -8.04 -19.52
N ALA A 85 13.55 -7.59 -18.27
CA ALA A 85 13.66 -8.45 -17.10
C ALA A 85 13.39 -7.63 -15.82
N PRO A 86 12.88 -8.25 -14.74
CA PRO A 86 12.64 -7.54 -13.48
C PRO A 86 13.92 -7.15 -12.75
N ALA A 87 13.87 -6.04 -11.99
CA ALA A 87 14.93 -5.66 -11.05
C ALA A 87 14.85 -6.47 -9.76
N PHE A 88 13.63 -6.81 -9.31
CA PHE A 88 13.39 -7.60 -8.11
C PHE A 88 12.69 -8.91 -8.44
N ALA A 89 13.13 -10.01 -7.82
CA ALA A 89 12.50 -11.31 -7.96
C ALA A 89 11.10 -11.35 -7.32
N HIS A 90 10.92 -10.65 -6.20
CA HIS A 90 9.64 -10.54 -5.49
C HIS A 90 9.11 -9.11 -5.60
N ARG A 91 7.99 -8.95 -6.28
CA ARG A 91 7.34 -7.66 -6.56
C ARG A 91 5.92 -7.70 -6.02
N GLY A 92 5.81 -7.31 -4.73
CA GLY A 92 4.58 -7.45 -3.96
C GLY A 92 3.83 -6.13 -3.77
N PHE A 93 2.54 -6.27 -3.55
CA PHE A 93 1.68 -5.23 -3.02
C PHE A 93 1.02 -5.72 -1.74
N MET A 94 1.11 -4.92 -0.68
CA MET A 94 0.38 -5.14 0.57
C MET A 94 -0.74 -4.10 0.69
N LEU A 95 -1.97 -4.58 0.82
CA LEU A 95 -3.15 -3.76 1.06
C LEU A 95 -3.61 -3.91 2.51
N ASP A 96 -3.72 -2.80 3.21
CA ASP A 96 -4.33 -2.77 4.53
C ASP A 96 -5.86 -2.97 4.43
N ILE A 97 -6.35 -4.04 5.02
CA ILE A 97 -7.78 -4.33 5.13
C ILE A 97 -8.29 -4.22 6.58
N SER A 98 -7.43 -3.83 7.51
CA SER A 98 -7.75 -3.79 8.94
C SER A 98 -7.96 -2.40 9.53
N ARG A 99 -7.59 -1.33 8.78
CA ARG A 99 -7.98 0.05 9.13
C ARG A 99 -9.32 0.36 8.49
N ASP A 100 -10.35 -0.34 9.00
CA ASP A 100 -11.77 -0.13 8.76
C ASP A 100 -12.30 -0.49 7.35
N ARG A 101 -11.47 -0.88 6.35
CA ARG A 101 -11.91 -1.03 4.96
C ARG A 101 -11.56 -2.39 4.37
N VAL A 102 -12.55 -3.29 4.31
CA VAL A 102 -12.40 -4.63 3.71
C VAL A 102 -13.01 -4.67 2.31
N PRO A 103 -12.21 -4.78 1.23
CA PRO A 103 -12.72 -4.85 -0.13
C PRO A 103 -13.52 -6.14 -0.38
N THR A 104 -14.50 -6.06 -1.29
CA THR A 104 -15.20 -7.24 -1.79
C THR A 104 -14.26 -8.12 -2.62
N LEU A 105 -14.54 -9.42 -2.75
CA LEU A 105 -13.77 -10.31 -3.64
C LEU A 105 -13.69 -9.78 -5.07
N LYS A 106 -14.77 -9.18 -5.59
CA LYS A 106 -14.76 -8.55 -6.91
C LYS A 106 -13.69 -7.46 -7.01
N THR A 107 -13.59 -6.61 -6.01
CA THR A 107 -12.58 -5.54 -5.96
C THR A 107 -11.17 -6.11 -5.85
N LEU A 108 -10.98 -7.16 -5.04
CA LEU A 108 -9.69 -7.86 -4.90
C LEU A 108 -9.27 -8.56 -6.19
N PHE A 109 -10.19 -9.21 -6.91
CA PHE A 109 -9.88 -9.82 -8.21
C PHE A 109 -9.44 -8.79 -9.25
N GLN A 110 -10.10 -7.62 -9.30
CA GLN A 110 -9.66 -6.51 -10.16
C GLN A 110 -8.26 -5.99 -9.78
N LEU A 111 -7.95 -5.95 -8.49
CA LEU A 111 -6.61 -5.58 -8.01
C LEU A 111 -5.55 -6.62 -8.45
N VAL A 112 -5.86 -7.91 -8.33
CA VAL A 112 -4.96 -8.99 -8.79
C VAL A 112 -4.72 -8.91 -10.29
N ASP A 113 -5.77 -8.64 -11.09
CA ASP A 113 -5.64 -8.43 -12.54
C ASP A 113 -4.70 -7.27 -12.87
N LEU A 114 -4.83 -6.15 -12.15
CA LEU A 114 -3.93 -5.01 -12.32
C LEU A 114 -2.49 -5.36 -11.93
N ILE A 115 -2.27 -5.96 -10.75
CA ILE A 115 -0.94 -6.38 -10.30
C ILE A 115 -0.27 -7.27 -11.34
N ALA A 116 -0.98 -8.28 -11.84
CA ALA A 116 -0.48 -9.20 -12.86
C ALA A 116 -0.15 -8.47 -14.19
N SER A 117 -1.03 -7.56 -14.65
CA SER A 117 -0.80 -6.78 -15.87
C SER A 117 0.41 -5.86 -15.78
N LEU A 118 0.73 -5.40 -14.56
CA LEU A 118 1.89 -4.58 -14.23
C LEU A 118 3.12 -5.44 -13.81
N LYS A 119 3.09 -6.75 -14.09
CA LYS A 119 4.18 -7.69 -13.81
C LYS A 119 4.54 -7.85 -12.31
N GLY A 120 3.62 -7.49 -11.43
CA GLY A 120 3.70 -7.84 -10.01
C GLY A 120 3.40 -9.34 -9.82
N ASN A 121 4.02 -9.98 -8.84
CA ASN A 121 3.91 -11.42 -8.63
C ASN A 121 3.51 -11.84 -7.21
N ARG A 122 3.19 -10.86 -6.32
CA ARG A 122 2.77 -11.12 -4.95
C ARG A 122 1.70 -10.15 -4.47
N LEU A 123 0.80 -10.66 -3.64
CA LEU A 123 -0.20 -9.89 -2.90
C LEU A 123 -0.12 -10.29 -1.43
N GLN A 124 -0.22 -9.30 -0.53
CA GLN A 124 -0.49 -9.51 0.89
C GLN A 124 -1.72 -8.68 1.29
N LEU A 125 -2.54 -9.23 2.17
CA LEU A 125 -3.60 -8.47 2.84
C LEU A 125 -3.17 -8.29 4.29
N TYR A 126 -2.94 -7.06 4.72
CA TYR A 126 -2.56 -6.76 6.10
C TYR A 126 -3.76 -6.98 7.01
N VAL A 127 -3.60 -7.88 7.97
CA VAL A 127 -4.66 -8.33 8.87
C VAL A 127 -4.29 -8.10 10.32
N GLU A 128 -5.20 -7.46 11.04
CA GLU A 128 -5.23 -7.41 12.50
C GLU A 128 -6.40 -8.26 13.01
N HIS A 129 -7.64 -8.01 12.52
CA HIS A 129 -8.88 -8.60 13.00
C HIS A 129 -9.91 -8.89 11.90
N THR A 130 -9.61 -8.62 10.65
CA THR A 130 -10.56 -8.61 9.53
C THR A 130 -10.63 -9.90 8.73
N LEU A 131 -10.21 -11.02 9.34
CA LEU A 131 -10.53 -12.36 8.87
C LEU A 131 -11.53 -13.03 9.84
N ALA A 132 -12.46 -13.79 9.28
CA ALA A 132 -13.51 -14.48 10.06
C ALA A 132 -12.96 -15.74 10.74
N TYR A 133 -12.04 -15.57 11.68
CA TYR A 133 -11.47 -16.66 12.46
C TYR A 133 -12.54 -17.35 13.29
N ARG A 134 -12.62 -18.66 13.19
CA ARG A 134 -13.59 -19.49 13.93
C ARG A 134 -13.31 -19.40 15.44
N GLY A 135 -14.36 -19.20 16.22
CA GLY A 135 -14.26 -19.05 17.68
C GLY A 135 -13.85 -17.67 18.14
N HIS A 136 -13.72 -16.67 17.23
CA HIS A 136 -13.32 -15.30 17.53
C HIS A 136 -14.34 -14.27 17.00
N GLU A 137 -15.61 -14.66 16.89
CA GLU A 137 -16.69 -13.87 16.30
C GLU A 137 -16.88 -12.51 16.96
N ASP A 138 -16.58 -12.40 18.24
CA ASP A 138 -16.69 -11.13 18.98
C ASP A 138 -15.78 -10.04 18.39
N VAL A 139 -14.64 -10.43 17.81
CA VAL A 139 -13.63 -9.50 17.33
C VAL A 139 -13.97 -8.97 15.94
N TRP A 140 -14.38 -9.84 15.01
CA TRP A 140 -14.52 -9.51 13.61
C TRP A 140 -15.95 -9.22 13.14
N ARG A 141 -16.98 -9.58 13.90
CA ARG A 141 -18.40 -9.51 13.48
C ARG A 141 -18.83 -8.18 12.88
N GLY A 142 -18.30 -7.06 13.36
CA GLY A 142 -18.64 -5.71 12.87
C GLY A 142 -17.76 -5.20 11.73
N SER A 143 -16.70 -5.93 11.34
CA SER A 143 -15.70 -5.44 10.38
C SER A 143 -15.99 -5.81 8.93
N SER A 144 -17.06 -6.56 8.63
CA SER A 144 -17.29 -7.17 7.30
C SER A 144 -16.06 -7.97 6.82
N PRO A 145 -15.58 -8.94 7.60
CA PRO A 145 -14.32 -9.63 7.35
C PRO A 145 -14.38 -10.45 6.07
N LEU A 146 -13.23 -10.77 5.51
CA LEU A 146 -13.14 -11.89 4.57
C LEU A 146 -13.31 -13.19 5.36
N THR A 147 -14.11 -14.12 4.81
CA THR A 147 -14.16 -15.47 5.34
C THR A 147 -12.93 -16.27 4.94
N LEU A 148 -12.69 -17.40 5.60
CA LEU A 148 -11.58 -18.29 5.21
C LEU A 148 -11.82 -18.89 3.81
N GLU A 149 -13.08 -19.08 3.43
CA GLU A 149 -13.52 -19.50 2.10
C GLU A 149 -13.27 -18.40 1.06
N ASP A 150 -13.51 -17.12 1.37
CA ASP A 150 -13.16 -15.98 0.52
C ASP A 150 -11.63 -15.90 0.30
N LEU A 151 -10.85 -16.14 1.35
CA LEU A 151 -9.39 -16.16 1.26
C LEU A 151 -8.91 -17.28 0.33
N ALA A 152 -9.50 -18.47 0.41
CA ALA A 152 -9.20 -19.60 -0.48
C ALA A 152 -9.59 -19.30 -1.94
N ALA A 153 -10.74 -18.65 -2.16
CA ALA A 153 -11.16 -18.22 -3.49
C ALA A 153 -10.20 -17.18 -4.08
N LEU A 154 -9.74 -16.23 -3.26
CA LEU A 154 -8.75 -15.24 -3.67
C LEU A 154 -7.41 -15.91 -4.01
N ASP A 155 -6.94 -16.86 -3.20
CA ASP A 155 -5.68 -17.58 -3.46
C ASP A 155 -5.75 -18.35 -4.80
N THR A 156 -6.86 -19.06 -5.03
CA THR A 156 -7.11 -19.75 -6.31
C THR A 156 -7.06 -18.77 -7.50
N TYR A 157 -7.68 -17.60 -7.35
CA TYR A 157 -7.65 -16.56 -8.40
C TYR A 157 -6.24 -16.02 -8.64
N CYS A 158 -5.49 -15.75 -7.57
CA CYS A 158 -4.11 -15.30 -7.64
C CYS A 158 -3.22 -16.30 -8.38
N ILE A 159 -3.32 -17.60 -8.06
CA ILE A 159 -2.58 -18.68 -8.76
C ILE A 159 -2.86 -18.63 -10.26
N GLY A 160 -4.14 -18.50 -10.66
CA GLY A 160 -4.55 -18.41 -12.07
C GLY A 160 -3.94 -17.23 -12.82
N LYS A 161 -3.58 -16.15 -12.10
CA LYS A 161 -2.94 -14.95 -12.66
C LYS A 161 -1.41 -14.94 -12.50
N GLY A 162 -0.83 -15.93 -11.83
CA GLY A 162 0.61 -15.99 -11.55
C GLY A 162 1.05 -15.02 -10.46
N VAL A 163 0.15 -14.65 -9.58
CA VAL A 163 0.40 -13.89 -8.37
C VAL A 163 0.34 -14.85 -7.18
N ALA A 164 1.28 -14.79 -6.26
CA ALA A 164 1.22 -15.55 -5.02
C ALA A 164 0.51 -14.72 -3.95
N LEU A 165 -0.48 -15.29 -3.28
CA LEU A 165 -1.08 -14.70 -2.08
C LEU A 165 -0.27 -15.14 -0.87
N ASP A 166 0.47 -14.22 -0.27
CA ASP A 166 1.24 -14.47 0.96
C ASP A 166 0.38 -14.08 2.19
N ALA A 167 0.53 -14.85 3.27
CA ALA A 167 -0.18 -14.56 4.51
C ALA A 167 0.36 -13.29 5.19
N ASN A 168 -0.52 -12.59 5.91
CA ASN A 168 -0.14 -11.47 6.77
C ASN A 168 -1.10 -11.43 7.96
N GLN A 169 -0.56 -11.51 9.19
CA GLN A 169 -1.30 -11.38 10.43
C GLN A 169 -0.42 -10.68 11.45
N ASN A 170 -0.89 -9.57 12.02
CA ASN A 170 -0.14 -8.94 13.10
C ASN A 170 -0.24 -9.77 14.38
N CYS A 171 0.92 -10.08 14.98
CA CYS A 171 1.04 -11.07 16.05
C CYS A 171 1.59 -10.50 17.38
N LEU A 172 1.74 -9.19 17.53
CA LEU A 172 2.23 -8.58 18.77
C LEU A 172 1.61 -7.21 19.03
N GLY A 173 1.99 -6.17 18.27
CA GLY A 173 1.37 -4.86 18.26
C GLY A 173 0.07 -4.85 17.46
N HIS A 174 -0.61 -3.70 17.39
CA HIS A 174 -1.83 -3.50 16.58
C HIS A 174 -2.96 -4.50 16.86
N VAL A 175 -3.14 -4.89 18.12
CA VAL A 175 -4.19 -5.82 18.54
C VAL A 175 -5.28 -5.14 19.39
N GLU A 176 -5.40 -3.82 19.32
CA GLU A 176 -6.40 -3.05 20.07
C GLU A 176 -7.84 -3.50 19.78
N ARG A 177 -8.12 -3.92 18.55
CA ARG A 177 -9.43 -4.45 18.16
C ARG A 177 -9.77 -5.77 18.87
N TRP A 178 -8.74 -6.55 19.26
CA TRP A 178 -8.90 -7.73 20.09
C TRP A 178 -9.03 -7.36 21.57
N LEU A 179 -8.12 -6.51 22.07
CA LEU A 179 -7.98 -6.22 23.49
C LEU A 179 -9.16 -5.44 24.10
N LYS A 180 -9.96 -4.74 23.28
CA LYS A 180 -11.20 -4.08 23.74
C LYS A 180 -12.29 -5.06 24.19
N HIS A 181 -12.19 -6.35 23.84
CA HIS A 181 -13.16 -7.37 24.25
C HIS A 181 -12.73 -8.04 25.55
N ALA A 182 -13.67 -8.19 26.51
CA ALA A 182 -13.41 -8.74 27.84
C ALA A 182 -12.68 -10.11 27.83
N ARG A 183 -12.92 -10.92 26.80
CA ARG A 183 -12.26 -12.23 26.62
C ARG A 183 -10.76 -12.09 26.38
N TYR A 184 -10.33 -11.06 25.67
CA TYR A 184 -8.94 -10.88 25.21
C TYR A 184 -8.19 -9.80 26.00
N ALA A 185 -8.89 -8.85 26.64
CA ALA A 185 -8.28 -7.81 27.47
C ALA A 185 -7.21 -8.36 28.45
N PRO A 186 -7.41 -9.53 29.11
CA PRO A 186 -6.38 -10.08 30.00
C PRO A 186 -5.11 -10.57 29.30
N LEU A 187 -5.08 -10.60 27.95
CA LEU A 187 -3.90 -10.98 27.16
C LEU A 187 -3.01 -9.77 26.85
N GLY A 188 -3.52 -8.55 27.06
CA GLY A 188 -2.79 -7.32 26.82
C GLY A 188 -1.64 -7.11 27.77
N GLU A 189 -0.64 -6.38 27.31
CA GLU A 189 0.49 -5.92 28.11
C GLU A 189 0.06 -4.93 29.19
N ILE A 190 -0.86 -4.02 28.85
CA ILE A 190 -1.49 -3.05 29.75
C ILE A 190 -3.02 -3.21 29.69
N ASP A 191 -3.71 -2.71 30.71
CA ASP A 191 -5.17 -2.77 30.85
C ASP A 191 -5.86 -1.40 30.74
N GLN A 192 -5.08 -0.32 30.70
CA GLN A 192 -5.58 1.04 30.60
C GLN A 192 -4.78 1.83 29.57
N PRO A 193 -5.42 2.79 28.85
CA PRO A 193 -4.72 3.71 27.99
C PRO A 193 -3.60 4.45 28.71
N ARG A 194 -2.51 4.68 28.03
CA ARG A 194 -1.37 5.42 28.58
C ARG A 194 -0.90 6.54 27.64
N MET A 195 -0.25 7.53 28.22
CA MET A 195 0.39 8.59 27.46
C MET A 195 1.71 8.08 26.84
N GLN A 196 1.82 8.11 25.52
CA GLN A 196 3.03 7.76 24.81
C GLN A 196 3.93 9.00 24.67
N ASN A 197 5.10 8.95 25.30
CA ASN A 197 6.12 10.03 25.24
C ASN A 197 5.57 11.44 25.54
N GLY A 198 4.50 11.54 26.34
CA GLY A 198 3.87 12.82 26.65
C GLY A 198 3.10 13.48 25.48
N ALA A 199 2.92 12.77 24.35
CA ALA A 199 2.38 13.36 23.14
C ALA A 199 0.93 12.93 22.85
N TRP A 200 0.59 11.65 23.00
CA TRP A 200 -0.76 11.13 22.73
C TRP A 200 -1.10 9.92 23.60
N TYR A 201 -2.40 9.69 23.79
CA TYR A 201 -2.88 8.48 24.43
C TYR A 201 -2.86 7.31 23.46
N VAL A 202 -2.39 6.16 23.96
CA VAL A 202 -2.39 4.88 23.24
C VAL A 202 -3.31 3.94 23.99
N GLU A 203 -4.31 3.41 23.27
CA GLU A 203 -5.14 2.30 23.77
C GLU A 203 -4.26 1.04 23.87
N PRO A 204 -4.62 0.08 24.77
CA PRO A 204 -3.92 -1.19 24.84
C PRO A 204 -3.83 -1.84 23.45
N ASN A 205 -2.62 -1.94 22.91
CA ASN A 205 -2.40 -2.42 21.54
C ASN A 205 -1.44 -3.60 21.43
N THR A 206 -0.82 -4.04 22.53
CA THR A 206 0.25 -5.02 22.50
C THR A 206 -0.11 -6.24 23.33
N LEU A 207 0.07 -7.46 22.78
CA LEU A 207 -0.04 -8.70 23.55
C LEU A 207 1.09 -8.78 24.58
N CYS A 208 0.82 -9.41 25.73
CA CYS A 208 1.84 -9.65 26.75
C CYS A 208 2.71 -10.86 26.36
N PRO A 209 3.99 -10.68 26.01
CA PRO A 209 4.87 -11.79 25.60
C PRO A 209 5.16 -12.81 26.69
N SER A 210 4.94 -12.43 27.96
CA SER A 210 5.13 -13.32 29.12
C SER A 210 3.88 -14.17 29.44
N ASP A 211 2.77 -13.95 28.72
CA ASP A 211 1.54 -14.72 28.91
C ASP A 211 1.44 -15.84 27.86
N PRO A 212 1.48 -17.13 28.27
CA PRO A 212 1.38 -18.24 27.32
C PRO A 212 0.04 -18.29 26.56
N ARG A 213 -1.03 -17.69 27.12
CA ARG A 213 -2.34 -17.61 26.47
C ARG A 213 -2.32 -16.65 25.27
N ALA A 214 -1.49 -15.60 25.33
CA ALA A 214 -1.28 -14.70 24.19
C ALA A 214 -0.62 -15.44 23.01
N LEU A 215 0.36 -16.29 23.29
CA LEU A 215 0.98 -17.13 22.24
C LEU A 215 -0.01 -18.16 21.67
N ALA A 216 -0.84 -18.76 22.53
CA ALA A 216 -1.86 -19.71 22.10
C ALA A 216 -2.92 -19.06 21.18
N LEU A 217 -3.31 -17.81 21.44
CA LEU A 217 -4.17 -17.04 20.55
C LEU A 217 -3.51 -16.84 19.17
N VAL A 218 -2.24 -16.40 19.14
CA VAL A 218 -1.50 -16.21 17.90
C VAL A 218 -1.36 -17.53 17.13
N GLU A 219 -1.06 -18.63 17.82
CA GLU A 219 -0.98 -19.95 17.19
C GLU A 219 -2.31 -20.36 16.56
N ASP A 220 -3.43 -20.13 17.25
CA ASP A 220 -4.76 -20.49 16.75
C ASP A 220 -5.09 -19.73 15.45
N VAL A 221 -4.92 -18.40 15.41
CA VAL A 221 -5.21 -17.62 14.19
C VAL A 221 -4.27 -17.97 13.04
N LEU A 222 -2.98 -18.21 13.30
CA LEU A 222 -2.03 -18.61 12.26
C LEU A 222 -2.36 -20.01 11.70
N ARG A 223 -2.78 -20.96 12.54
CA ARG A 223 -3.22 -22.29 12.10
C ARG A 223 -4.47 -22.25 11.24
N GLN A 224 -5.32 -21.25 11.42
CA GLN A 224 -6.52 -21.07 10.58
C GLN A 224 -6.19 -20.39 9.25
N GLN A 225 -5.26 -19.45 9.19
CA GLN A 225 -4.95 -18.66 7.99
C GLN A 225 -3.90 -19.31 7.09
N LEU A 226 -2.75 -19.71 7.65
CA LEU A 226 -1.57 -20.05 6.86
C LEU A 226 -1.75 -21.25 5.91
N PRO A 227 -2.49 -22.32 6.28
CA PRO A 227 -2.70 -23.45 5.38
C PRO A 227 -3.56 -23.13 4.16
N ILE A 228 -4.32 -22.03 4.19
CA ILE A 228 -5.26 -21.67 3.11
C ILE A 228 -4.51 -21.01 1.94
N VAL A 229 -3.52 -20.18 2.22
CA VAL A 229 -2.81 -19.44 1.18
C VAL A 229 -1.63 -20.23 0.64
N SER A 230 -1.46 -20.23 -0.69
CA SER A 230 -0.39 -20.98 -1.37
C SER A 230 0.97 -20.26 -1.34
N GLY A 231 1.00 -18.96 -1.07
CA GLY A 231 2.23 -18.17 -1.00
C GLY A 231 3.21 -18.72 0.05
N ALA A 232 4.48 -18.64 -0.26
CA ALA A 232 5.55 -19.21 0.58
C ALA A 232 5.82 -18.38 1.85
N TYR A 233 5.39 -17.13 1.90
CA TYR A 233 5.72 -16.21 2.97
C TYR A 233 4.55 -15.98 3.91
N ALA A 234 4.88 -15.71 5.19
CA ALA A 234 3.92 -15.26 6.20
C ALA A 234 4.51 -14.05 6.94
N ASN A 235 3.94 -12.89 6.70
CA ASN A 235 4.27 -11.69 7.46
C ASN A 235 3.57 -11.78 8.82
N ILE A 236 4.34 -11.91 9.87
CA ILE A 236 3.85 -12.02 11.26
C ILE A 236 3.72 -10.66 11.96
N GLY A 237 3.97 -9.56 11.24
CA GLY A 237 3.89 -8.20 11.77
C GLY A 237 4.93 -7.91 12.83
N CYS A 238 4.48 -7.80 14.07
CA CYS A 238 5.25 -7.55 15.28
C CYS A 238 5.86 -6.15 15.40
N ASP A 239 5.45 -5.22 14.53
CA ASP A 239 5.83 -3.82 14.56
C ASP A 239 5.13 -3.06 15.69
N GLU A 240 5.73 -1.94 16.08
CA GLU A 240 5.19 -0.93 17.00
C GLU A 240 4.53 -1.49 18.28
N PRO A 241 5.17 -2.44 18.97
CA PRO A 241 4.62 -2.97 20.24
C PRO A 241 4.83 -1.94 21.35
N TRP A 242 4.10 -0.83 21.29
CA TRP A 242 4.34 0.36 22.10
C TRP A 242 4.20 0.11 23.59
N ASP A 243 3.36 -0.86 23.99
CA ASP A 243 3.13 -1.16 25.41
C ASP A 243 4.16 -2.10 26.02
N LEU A 244 4.98 -2.76 25.19
CA LEU A 244 5.99 -3.71 25.64
C LEU A 244 6.90 -3.12 26.72
N GLY A 245 6.93 -3.75 27.88
CA GLY A 245 7.72 -3.30 29.04
C GLY A 245 7.08 -2.17 29.85
N HIS A 246 5.85 -1.79 29.55
CA HIS A 246 5.13 -0.77 30.32
C HIS A 246 4.07 -1.34 31.28
N GLY A 247 3.82 -2.64 31.22
CA GLY A 247 2.82 -3.32 32.02
C GLY A 247 3.33 -4.65 32.59
N ARG A 248 2.67 -5.73 32.21
CA ARG A 248 2.86 -7.07 32.76
C ARG A 248 4.24 -7.66 32.49
N SER A 249 4.87 -7.33 31.38
CA SER A 249 6.24 -7.76 31.02
C SER A 249 7.32 -6.81 31.57
N LYS A 250 6.96 -5.77 32.31
CA LYS A 250 7.91 -4.75 32.79
C LYS A 250 9.08 -5.36 33.57
N ALA A 251 8.80 -6.24 34.52
CA ALA A 251 9.84 -6.86 35.35
C ALA A 251 10.81 -7.71 34.50
N ASP A 252 10.30 -8.40 33.47
CA ASP A 252 11.12 -9.17 32.55
C ASP A 252 11.98 -8.26 31.67
N CYS A 253 11.39 -7.18 31.17
CA CYS A 253 12.11 -6.18 30.36
C CYS A 253 13.18 -5.44 31.18
N ASP A 254 12.91 -5.10 32.43
CA ASP A 254 13.89 -4.47 33.34
C ASP A 254 15.06 -5.42 33.65
N ARG A 255 14.80 -6.73 33.78
CA ARG A 255 15.81 -7.74 34.10
C ARG A 255 16.65 -8.14 32.89
N GLU A 256 16.04 -8.33 31.73
CA GLU A 256 16.67 -8.97 30.55
C GLU A 256 16.89 -8.01 29.37
N GLY A 257 16.19 -6.88 29.37
CA GLY A 257 16.13 -5.93 28.26
C GLY A 257 14.93 -6.16 27.35
N ARG A 258 14.29 -5.07 26.93
CA ARG A 258 13.10 -5.07 26.05
C ARG A 258 13.34 -5.81 24.73
N GLY A 259 14.49 -5.58 24.08
CA GLY A 259 14.84 -6.25 22.84
C GLY A 259 14.92 -7.79 22.96
N LYS A 260 15.40 -8.33 24.08
CA LYS A 260 15.42 -9.78 24.30
C LYS A 260 14.02 -10.37 24.49
N ILE A 261 13.13 -9.65 25.17
CA ILE A 261 11.74 -10.10 25.32
C ILE A 261 11.03 -10.08 23.98
N PHE A 262 11.20 -9.02 23.19
CA PHE A 262 10.72 -8.91 21.82
C PHE A 262 11.24 -10.05 20.94
N SER A 263 12.56 -10.25 20.87
CA SER A 263 13.17 -11.27 20.03
C SER A 263 12.74 -12.69 20.41
N ARG A 264 12.56 -12.96 21.71
CA ARG A 264 12.04 -14.25 22.21
C ARG A 264 10.61 -14.49 21.74
N TRP A 265 9.76 -13.48 21.75
CA TRP A 265 8.38 -13.57 21.26
C TRP A 265 8.35 -13.82 19.76
N VAL A 266 9.01 -12.97 18.98
CA VAL A 266 9.09 -13.10 17.52
C VAL A 266 9.63 -14.45 17.08
N THR A 267 10.65 -14.97 17.78
CA THR A 267 11.21 -16.32 17.52
C THR A 267 10.16 -17.42 17.71
N LYS A 268 9.34 -17.34 18.76
CA LYS A 268 8.25 -18.31 18.99
C LYS A 268 7.18 -18.25 17.90
N VAL A 269 6.76 -17.06 17.53
CA VAL A 269 5.77 -16.86 16.45
C VAL A 269 6.32 -17.33 15.09
N ALA A 270 7.58 -17.01 14.80
CA ALA A 270 8.26 -17.48 13.60
C ALA A 270 8.34 -19.01 13.54
N ALA A 271 8.59 -19.67 14.69
CA ALA A 271 8.60 -21.13 14.76
C ALA A 271 7.23 -21.74 14.43
N ILE A 272 6.13 -21.10 14.85
CA ILE A 272 4.76 -21.50 14.48
C ILE A 272 4.59 -21.39 12.96
N ALA A 273 4.93 -20.24 12.36
CA ALA A 273 4.81 -20.05 10.90
C ALA A 273 5.63 -21.08 10.12
N LYS A 274 6.86 -21.38 10.55
CA LYS A 274 7.72 -22.41 9.96
C LYS A 274 7.12 -23.82 10.09
N SER A 275 6.52 -24.14 11.23
CA SER A 275 5.87 -25.44 11.43
C SER A 275 4.67 -25.66 10.50
N LEU A 276 4.11 -24.56 9.98
CA LEU A 276 3.03 -24.53 9.00
C LEU A 276 3.54 -24.38 7.55
N GLY A 277 4.85 -24.56 7.33
CA GLY A 277 5.48 -24.56 6.01
C GLY A 277 5.72 -23.17 5.40
N LYS A 278 5.68 -22.09 6.19
CA LYS A 278 5.90 -20.73 5.71
C LYS A 278 7.25 -20.16 6.12
N ILE A 279 7.78 -19.28 5.29
CA ILE A 279 8.95 -18.46 5.60
C ILE A 279 8.45 -17.18 6.28
N PRO A 280 8.80 -16.94 7.55
CA PRO A 280 8.30 -15.76 8.27
C PRO A 280 8.95 -14.49 7.77
N GLN A 281 8.13 -13.44 7.64
CA GLN A 281 8.52 -12.05 7.44
C GLN A 281 8.10 -11.25 8.67
N TYR A 282 8.80 -10.15 8.98
CA TYR A 282 8.44 -9.24 10.06
C TYR A 282 8.75 -7.79 9.67
N TRP A 283 8.00 -6.83 10.22
CA TRP A 283 8.28 -5.42 10.03
C TRP A 283 9.47 -5.01 10.91
N CYS A 284 10.49 -4.42 10.28
CA CYS A 284 11.66 -3.88 10.99
C CYS A 284 11.39 -2.44 11.39
N ASP A 285 11.14 -2.22 12.67
CA ASP A 285 11.05 -0.88 13.20
C ASP A 285 12.41 -0.12 13.07
N PRO A 286 12.39 1.22 13.03
CA PRO A 286 13.60 2.02 12.83
C PRO A 286 14.68 1.90 13.92
N HIS A 287 14.40 1.18 15.01
CA HIS A 287 15.28 1.04 16.17
C HIS A 287 16.08 -0.27 16.12
N PRO A 288 17.34 -0.25 15.61
CA PRO A 288 18.12 -1.46 15.33
C PRO A 288 18.44 -2.32 16.58
N ASN A 289 18.33 -1.77 17.78
CA ASN A 289 18.68 -2.49 19.02
C ASN A 289 17.61 -3.48 19.49
N GLU A 290 16.42 -3.50 18.88
CA GLU A 290 15.34 -4.43 19.24
C GLU A 290 15.46 -5.76 18.47
N ASP A 291 16.21 -5.79 17.37
CA ASP A 291 16.37 -6.97 16.50
C ASP A 291 17.48 -7.94 16.93
N ASP A 292 18.21 -7.66 18.00
CA ASP A 292 19.29 -8.52 18.48
C ASP A 292 18.73 -9.86 18.97
N GLY A 293 19.20 -10.94 18.34
CA GLY A 293 18.79 -12.31 18.69
C GLY A 293 17.68 -12.89 17.83
N LEU A 294 17.14 -12.17 16.82
CA LEU A 294 16.17 -12.73 15.88
C LEU A 294 16.79 -13.78 14.95
N PRO A 295 16.06 -14.83 14.59
CA PRO A 295 16.51 -15.84 13.64
C PRO A 295 16.91 -15.23 12.28
N ARG A 296 18.02 -15.72 11.71
CA ARG A 296 18.54 -15.23 10.43
C ARG A 296 17.75 -15.72 9.22
N ASP A 297 16.98 -16.76 9.36
CA ASP A 297 16.13 -17.37 8.33
C ASP A 297 14.73 -16.74 8.23
N MET A 298 14.56 -15.54 8.80
CA MET A 298 13.42 -14.68 8.63
C MET A 298 13.75 -13.57 7.62
N ILE A 299 12.71 -13.06 6.95
CA ILE A 299 12.85 -11.92 6.05
C ILE A 299 12.54 -10.64 6.82
N ALA A 300 13.49 -9.72 6.82
CA ALA A 300 13.35 -8.39 7.37
C ALA A 300 12.66 -7.46 6.35
N LEU A 301 11.48 -6.91 6.68
CA LEU A 301 10.79 -5.91 5.87
C LEU A 301 11.21 -4.51 6.32
N VAL A 302 12.13 -3.91 5.59
CA VAL A 302 12.62 -2.55 5.86
C VAL A 302 11.66 -1.55 5.25
N TRP A 303 10.76 -1.02 6.09
CA TRP A 303 9.74 -0.07 5.68
C TRP A 303 10.15 1.38 5.90
N GLY A 304 9.62 2.29 5.08
CA GLY A 304 9.84 3.72 5.21
C GLY A 304 9.08 4.48 4.13
N TYR A 305 8.56 5.67 4.47
CA TYR A 305 7.58 6.36 3.63
C TYR A 305 7.95 7.80 3.31
N GLU A 306 9.07 8.30 3.84
CA GLU A 306 9.57 9.63 3.52
C GLU A 306 10.19 9.67 2.12
N TYR A 307 10.09 10.81 1.45
CA TYR A 307 10.73 11.02 0.14
C TYR A 307 12.26 10.90 0.20
N ASP A 308 12.86 11.12 1.37
CA ASP A 308 14.30 11.07 1.65
C ASP A 308 14.70 9.90 2.57
N GLU A 309 13.85 8.88 2.70
CA GLU A 309 14.08 7.71 3.55
C GLU A 309 15.44 7.04 3.31
N ASP A 310 16.15 6.69 4.36
CA ASP A 310 17.44 5.99 4.27
C ASP A 310 17.25 4.46 4.26
N PHE A 311 16.87 3.93 3.11
CA PHE A 311 16.83 2.49 2.89
C PHE A 311 18.22 1.86 2.86
N ALA A 312 19.25 2.58 2.39
CA ALA A 312 20.59 2.04 2.20
C ALA A 312 21.20 1.56 3.52
N THR A 313 21.24 2.44 4.53
CA THR A 313 21.84 2.13 5.84
C THR A 313 21.08 1.00 6.53
N ARG A 314 19.74 1.06 6.52
CA ARG A 314 18.90 0.05 7.19
C ARG A 314 19.01 -1.32 6.51
N THR A 315 18.95 -1.37 5.18
CA THR A 315 19.12 -2.61 4.40
C THR A 315 20.50 -3.21 4.64
N ALA A 316 21.56 -2.39 4.57
CA ALA A 316 22.93 -2.84 4.79
C ALA A 316 23.13 -3.43 6.21
N ALA A 317 22.53 -2.83 7.23
CA ALA A 317 22.61 -3.32 8.61
C ALA A 317 22.01 -4.73 8.76
N HIS A 318 20.80 -4.96 8.20
CA HIS A 318 20.18 -6.29 8.25
C HIS A 318 20.91 -7.32 7.39
N CYS A 319 21.40 -6.94 6.20
CA CYS A 319 22.23 -7.81 5.36
C CYS A 319 23.55 -8.19 6.07
N ALA A 320 24.21 -7.23 6.74
CA ALA A 320 25.42 -7.51 7.53
C ALA A 320 25.15 -8.47 8.70
N ALA A 321 23.95 -8.42 9.27
CA ALA A 321 23.50 -9.39 10.27
C ALA A 321 23.13 -10.77 9.68
N GLY A 322 23.28 -10.97 8.36
CA GLY A 322 23.01 -12.22 7.65
C GLY A 322 21.52 -12.49 7.38
N ARG A 323 20.69 -11.47 7.35
CA ARG A 323 19.24 -11.57 7.06
C ARG A 323 18.94 -11.27 5.59
N THR A 324 17.96 -11.96 5.04
CA THR A 324 17.34 -11.55 3.77
C THR A 324 16.46 -10.33 4.03
N VAL A 325 16.57 -9.31 3.19
CA VAL A 325 15.81 -8.05 3.30
C VAL A 325 14.87 -7.88 2.12
N TRP A 326 13.65 -7.40 2.37
CA TRP A 326 12.83 -6.77 1.36
C TRP A 326 12.64 -5.30 1.73
N VAL A 327 12.71 -4.41 0.75
CA VAL A 327 12.37 -3.00 0.95
C VAL A 327 10.87 -2.82 0.84
N ALA A 328 10.30 -2.01 1.73
CA ALA A 328 8.86 -1.81 1.82
C ALA A 328 8.48 -0.32 1.81
N PRO A 329 8.53 0.33 0.64
CA PRO A 329 8.05 1.70 0.47
C PRO A 329 6.52 1.76 0.41
N GLY A 330 5.95 2.96 0.36
CA GLY A 330 4.50 3.16 0.40
C GLY A 330 3.92 3.91 -0.79
N THR A 331 2.63 3.67 -1.05
CA THR A 331 1.84 4.44 -2.03
C THR A 331 1.65 5.89 -1.59
N GLY A 332 1.70 6.18 -0.28
CA GLY A 332 1.43 7.49 0.30
C GLY A 332 -0.03 7.94 0.22
N GLY A 333 -0.93 7.09 -0.26
CA GLY A 333 -2.34 7.40 -0.44
C GLY A 333 -3.07 7.66 0.88
N TRP A 334 -2.75 6.92 1.94
CA TRP A 334 -3.37 7.08 3.28
C TRP A 334 -3.08 8.43 3.96
N GLY A 335 -2.02 9.10 3.55
CA GLY A 335 -1.65 10.44 4.04
C GLY A 335 -2.24 11.57 3.20
N SER A 336 -3.07 11.23 2.21
CA SER A 336 -3.66 12.18 1.27
C SER A 336 -4.89 11.55 0.61
N THR A 337 -5.76 12.37 0.04
CA THR A 337 -6.81 11.91 -0.88
C THR A 337 -6.41 12.07 -2.35
N THR A 338 -5.15 12.42 -2.63
CA THR A 338 -4.70 12.90 -3.95
C THR A 338 -3.42 12.24 -4.47
N SER A 339 -2.98 11.12 -3.97
CA SER A 339 -1.84 10.33 -4.42
C SER A 339 -0.42 10.84 -4.14
N ARG A 340 -0.18 12.11 -3.80
CA ARG A 340 1.15 12.68 -3.46
C ARG A 340 2.24 12.30 -4.47
N THR A 341 2.07 12.61 -5.74
CA THR A 341 2.83 12.03 -6.85
C THR A 341 4.35 12.20 -6.71
N TRP A 342 4.87 13.43 -6.58
CA TRP A 342 6.32 13.66 -6.46
C TRP A 342 6.90 12.99 -5.23
N TYR A 343 6.21 13.08 -4.09
CA TYR A 343 6.64 12.55 -2.80
C TYR A 343 6.72 11.03 -2.83
N ARG A 344 5.64 10.40 -3.31
CA ARG A 344 5.56 8.96 -3.48
C ARG A 344 6.63 8.44 -4.43
N ARG A 345 6.75 9.03 -5.63
CA ARG A 345 7.73 8.60 -6.63
C ARG A 345 9.17 8.71 -6.12
N ALA A 346 9.50 9.76 -5.37
CA ALA A 346 10.80 9.88 -4.73
C ALA A 346 11.05 8.75 -3.72
N ASN A 347 10.09 8.40 -2.88
CA ASN A 347 10.18 7.27 -1.94
C ASN A 347 10.34 5.94 -2.67
N LEU A 348 9.50 5.67 -3.69
CA LEU A 348 9.52 4.43 -4.48
C LEU A 348 10.86 4.22 -5.20
N ALA A 349 11.32 5.26 -5.90
CA ALA A 349 12.60 5.23 -6.63
C ALA A 349 13.79 5.03 -5.69
N ARG A 350 13.75 5.70 -4.54
CA ARG A 350 14.80 5.62 -3.53
C ARG A 350 14.87 4.21 -2.93
N ALA A 351 13.72 3.61 -2.59
CA ALA A 351 13.67 2.22 -2.13
C ALA A 351 14.28 1.26 -3.16
N ALA A 352 13.95 1.42 -4.44
CA ALA A 352 14.51 0.58 -5.51
C ALA A 352 16.02 0.79 -5.68
N ALA A 353 16.49 2.04 -5.68
CA ALA A 353 17.91 2.36 -5.87
C ALA A 353 18.79 1.94 -4.68
N GLN A 354 18.24 1.96 -3.46
CA GLN A 354 18.96 1.71 -2.21
C GLN A 354 18.76 0.29 -1.65
N ALA A 355 18.04 -0.56 -2.35
CA ALA A 355 17.75 -1.94 -1.92
C ALA A 355 19.00 -2.84 -1.84
N GLY A 356 20.12 -2.46 -2.46
CA GLY A 356 21.33 -3.27 -2.50
C GLY A 356 21.09 -4.63 -3.16
N THR A 357 21.30 -5.71 -2.41
CA THR A 357 21.07 -7.10 -2.89
C THR A 357 19.71 -7.66 -2.48
N ALA A 358 18.80 -6.85 -1.98
CA ALA A 358 17.47 -7.28 -1.55
C ALA A 358 16.70 -7.92 -2.72
N PRO A 359 16.21 -9.16 -2.61
CA PRO A 359 15.47 -9.81 -3.68
C PRO A 359 14.01 -9.36 -3.78
N GLY A 360 13.51 -8.62 -2.79
CA GLY A 360 12.11 -8.27 -2.68
C GLY A 360 11.82 -6.79 -2.51
N TYR A 361 10.73 -6.38 -3.16
CA TYR A 361 10.14 -5.05 -3.09
C TYR A 361 8.65 -5.23 -2.77
N LEU A 362 8.23 -4.81 -1.58
CA LEU A 362 6.85 -4.91 -1.10
C LEU A 362 6.26 -3.52 -0.97
N LEU A 363 5.55 -3.07 -1.99
CA LEU A 363 4.79 -1.83 -1.93
C LEU A 363 3.69 -1.94 -0.88
N THR A 364 3.54 -0.94 -0.02
CA THR A 364 2.50 -0.92 1.03
C THR A 364 1.45 0.15 0.78
N GLU A 365 0.20 -0.17 1.07
CA GLU A 365 -0.92 0.77 1.16
C GLU A 365 -1.58 0.63 2.51
N TRP A 366 -1.49 1.68 3.34
CA TRP A 366 -2.11 1.72 4.67
C TRP A 366 -3.46 2.43 4.64
N GLY A 367 -4.28 2.18 5.65
CA GLY A 367 -5.60 2.78 5.83
C GLY A 367 -5.71 3.77 6.99
N ASP A 368 -4.59 4.30 7.45
CA ASP A 368 -4.55 5.24 8.57
C ASP A 368 -5.54 6.40 8.41
N ASN A 369 -6.02 6.93 9.51
CA ASN A 369 -6.91 8.09 9.54
C ASN A 369 -8.29 7.89 8.87
N GLY A 370 -8.78 6.66 8.79
CA GLY A 370 -10.12 6.35 8.32
C GLY A 370 -10.21 5.93 6.86
N HIS A 371 -9.08 5.67 6.21
CA HIS A 371 -9.01 5.08 4.87
C HIS A 371 -9.78 5.89 3.82
N HIS A 372 -9.56 7.21 3.82
CA HIS A 372 -10.31 8.15 2.97
C HIS A 372 -9.78 8.23 1.53
N GLN A 373 -8.61 7.65 1.21
CA GLN A 373 -8.07 7.70 -0.14
C GLN A 373 -9.01 7.01 -1.14
N PRO A 374 -9.29 7.65 -2.29
CA PRO A 374 -10.09 7.06 -3.36
C PRO A 374 -9.39 5.85 -3.98
N TRP A 375 -10.15 4.87 -4.44
CA TRP A 375 -9.59 3.67 -5.04
C TRP A 375 -8.68 3.94 -6.25
N PRO A 376 -9.01 4.86 -7.20
CA PRO A 376 -8.08 5.22 -8.27
C PRO A 376 -6.73 5.75 -7.79
N VAL A 377 -6.68 6.42 -6.63
CA VAL A 377 -5.42 6.89 -6.02
C VAL A 377 -4.56 5.70 -5.59
N THR A 378 -5.16 4.68 -4.97
CA THR A 378 -4.48 3.42 -4.67
C THR A 378 -3.93 2.76 -5.93
N LEU A 379 -4.73 2.67 -7.02
CA LEU A 379 -4.32 2.03 -8.28
C LEU A 379 -3.14 2.74 -8.95
N VAL A 380 -3.11 4.08 -8.91
CA VAL A 380 -1.96 4.88 -9.39
C VAL A 380 -0.72 4.58 -8.54
N GLY A 381 -0.88 4.46 -7.22
CA GLY A 381 0.20 4.05 -6.32
C GLY A 381 0.74 2.66 -6.64
N VAL A 382 -0.15 1.71 -6.90
CA VAL A 382 0.22 0.34 -7.32
C VAL A 382 1.00 0.36 -8.62
N ALA A 383 0.55 1.15 -9.62
CA ALA A 383 1.22 1.21 -10.91
C ALA A 383 2.66 1.76 -10.78
N ASP A 384 2.84 2.89 -10.09
CA ASP A 384 4.18 3.46 -9.87
C ASP A 384 5.07 2.53 -9.02
N GLY A 385 4.51 1.84 -8.03
CA GLY A 385 5.24 0.86 -7.24
C GLY A 385 5.70 -0.34 -8.06
N MET A 386 4.84 -0.90 -8.92
CA MET A 386 5.21 -2.00 -9.81
C MET A 386 6.22 -1.56 -10.88
N GLN A 387 6.13 -0.31 -11.36
CA GLN A 387 7.15 0.28 -12.22
C GLN A 387 8.53 0.25 -11.54
N SER A 388 8.62 0.76 -10.31
CA SER A 388 9.89 0.77 -9.56
C SER A 388 10.39 -0.63 -9.23
N ALA A 389 9.49 -1.56 -8.89
CA ALA A 389 9.83 -2.95 -8.59
C ALA A 389 10.31 -3.72 -9.84
N TRP A 390 9.76 -3.42 -11.02
CA TRP A 390 10.16 -4.06 -12.27
C TRP A 390 11.40 -3.42 -12.88
N ALA A 391 11.39 -2.09 -13.07
CA ALA A 391 12.46 -1.40 -13.80
C ALA A 391 13.66 -0.97 -12.94
N GLY A 392 13.49 -0.90 -11.61
CA GLY A 392 14.58 -0.58 -10.69
C GLY A 392 15.03 0.89 -10.74
N GLY A 393 14.14 1.85 -10.53
CA GLY A 393 14.56 3.25 -10.56
C GLY A 393 13.44 4.27 -10.58
N ASP A 394 13.72 5.45 -11.14
CA ASP A 394 12.92 6.66 -11.12
C ASP A 394 12.23 6.99 -12.46
N ARG A 395 12.17 6.04 -13.37
CA ARG A 395 11.52 6.21 -14.68
C ARG A 395 10.01 6.08 -14.53
N PHE A 396 9.29 7.18 -14.57
CA PHE A 396 7.82 7.23 -14.54
C PHE A 396 7.29 7.92 -15.79
N ASP A 397 6.18 7.42 -16.32
CA ASP A 397 5.47 7.98 -17.48
C ASP A 397 3.97 8.03 -17.18
N ASP A 398 3.43 9.25 -17.05
CA ASP A 398 2.04 9.48 -16.70
C ASP A 398 1.08 8.97 -17.77
N HIS A 399 1.43 9.09 -19.04
CA HIS A 399 0.60 8.61 -20.15
C HIS A 399 0.56 7.08 -20.18
N ALA A 400 1.71 6.44 -20.04
CA ALA A 400 1.80 4.99 -19.98
C ALA A 400 1.06 4.42 -18.76
N MET A 401 1.22 5.05 -17.58
CA MET A 401 0.49 4.69 -16.37
C MET A 401 -1.02 4.86 -16.57
N GLY A 402 -1.46 5.98 -17.16
CA GLY A 402 -2.87 6.22 -17.45
C GLY A 402 -3.48 5.20 -18.40
N LEU A 403 -2.77 4.80 -19.44
CA LEU A 403 -3.19 3.73 -20.36
C LEU A 403 -3.26 2.38 -19.64
N ALA A 404 -2.25 2.02 -18.87
CA ALA A 404 -2.17 0.73 -18.19
C ALA A 404 -3.27 0.56 -17.12
N VAL A 405 -3.59 1.63 -16.37
CA VAL A 405 -4.55 1.57 -15.25
C VAL A 405 -5.98 1.89 -15.69
N PHE A 406 -6.15 2.89 -16.55
CA PHE A 406 -7.45 3.47 -16.88
C PHE A 406 -7.85 3.30 -18.35
N GLY A 407 -6.96 2.82 -19.20
CA GLY A 407 -7.17 2.79 -20.65
C GLY A 407 -7.17 4.18 -21.28
N ASN A 408 -6.66 5.21 -20.60
CA ASN A 408 -6.71 6.60 -21.05
C ASN A 408 -5.48 7.38 -20.55
N ALA A 409 -4.62 7.82 -21.46
CA ALA A 409 -3.39 8.54 -21.14
C ALA A 409 -3.62 9.85 -20.36
N ALA A 410 -4.66 10.62 -20.72
CA ALA A 410 -4.96 11.89 -20.07
C ALA A 410 -5.33 11.74 -18.60
N VAL A 411 -5.89 10.59 -18.22
CA VAL A 411 -6.24 10.28 -16.82
C VAL A 411 -4.99 10.13 -15.96
N GLY A 412 -3.94 9.53 -16.49
CA GLY A 412 -2.66 9.41 -15.80
C GLY A 412 -2.07 10.78 -15.45
N SER A 413 -1.97 11.67 -16.45
CA SER A 413 -1.50 13.05 -16.24
C SER A 413 -2.38 13.81 -15.26
N TRP A 414 -3.70 13.60 -15.30
CA TRP A 414 -4.62 14.24 -14.37
C TRP A 414 -4.40 13.79 -12.93
N PHE A 415 -4.28 12.48 -12.68
CA PHE A 415 -3.99 11.97 -11.33
C PHE A 415 -2.61 12.38 -10.82
N SER A 416 -1.62 12.47 -11.69
CA SER A 416 -0.29 12.97 -11.32
C SER A 416 -0.35 14.45 -10.92
N ALA A 417 -1.03 15.28 -11.68
CA ALA A 417 -1.24 16.69 -11.35
C ALA A 417 -2.09 16.86 -10.07
N LEU A 418 -3.08 15.99 -9.85
CA LEU A 418 -3.88 15.98 -8.63
C LEU A 418 -3.01 15.70 -7.40
N GLY A 419 -2.08 14.76 -7.51
CA GLY A 419 -1.16 14.40 -6.42
C GLY A 419 -0.14 15.49 -6.08
N ASP A 420 0.10 16.43 -6.99
CA ASP A 420 1.07 17.51 -6.83
C ASP A 420 0.42 18.89 -6.61
N ALA A 421 -0.91 18.97 -6.56
CA ALA A 421 -1.61 20.24 -6.50
C ALA A 421 -1.31 21.07 -5.23
N ASP A 422 -0.90 20.43 -4.14
CA ASP A 422 -0.52 21.08 -2.88
C ASP A 422 0.97 20.93 -2.51
N GLN A 423 1.82 20.50 -3.47
CA GLN A 423 3.24 20.24 -3.21
C GLN A 423 4.03 21.45 -2.70
N GLU A 424 3.57 22.66 -2.99
CA GLU A 424 4.21 23.92 -2.53
C GLU A 424 3.89 24.26 -1.07
N LEU A 425 2.90 23.61 -0.47
CA LEU A 425 2.62 23.78 0.95
C LEU A 425 3.75 23.16 1.77
N THR A 426 4.23 23.91 2.75
CA THR A 426 5.23 23.44 3.70
C THR A 426 4.66 22.35 4.62
N ARG A 427 5.51 21.58 5.29
CA ARG A 427 5.14 20.47 6.19
C ARG A 427 4.58 19.25 5.47
N GLN A 428 5.03 18.99 4.26
CA GLN A 428 4.95 17.63 3.73
C GLN A 428 5.78 16.71 4.63
N SER A 429 5.17 15.73 5.27
CA SER A 429 5.86 14.84 6.20
C SER A 429 5.22 13.46 6.21
N ARG A 430 5.88 12.55 6.94
CA ARG A 430 5.50 11.13 7.10
C ARG A 430 4.05 10.87 6.81
N ASN A 431 3.53 10.00 6.29
CA ASN A 431 2.14 9.56 6.17
C ASN A 431 1.10 10.65 5.83
N ILE A 432 1.41 11.93 5.95
CA ILE A 432 0.43 13.03 5.81
C ILE A 432 1.04 14.21 5.06
N ASN A 433 0.34 14.69 4.01
CA ASN A 433 0.66 15.97 3.38
C ASN A 433 0.16 17.16 4.21
N ALA A 434 0.56 18.39 3.82
CA ALA A 434 0.23 19.60 4.59
C ALA A 434 -1.28 19.80 4.74
N SER A 435 -2.05 19.60 3.67
CA SER A 435 -3.50 19.78 3.68
C SER A 435 -4.19 18.79 4.61
N MET A 436 -3.82 17.51 4.55
CA MET A 436 -4.43 16.49 5.40
C MET A 436 -3.99 16.63 6.87
N ARG A 437 -2.78 17.13 7.11
CA ARG A 437 -2.34 17.44 8.47
C ARG A 437 -3.22 18.50 9.13
N ASP A 438 -3.62 19.53 8.42
CA ASP A 438 -4.57 20.52 8.95
C ASP A 438 -5.95 19.91 9.24
N ALA A 439 -6.38 18.93 8.44
CA ALA A 439 -7.66 18.26 8.64
C ALA A 439 -7.66 17.28 9.82
N TYR A 440 -6.65 16.42 9.93
CA TYR A 440 -6.66 15.30 10.88
C TYR A 440 -5.95 15.58 12.19
N LEU A 441 -4.94 16.42 12.18
CA LEU A 441 -4.14 16.73 13.35
C LEU A 441 -4.48 18.14 13.84
N HIS A 442 -5.60 18.26 14.55
CA HIS A 442 -6.05 19.55 15.14
C HIS A 442 -5.08 20.19 16.14
N TRP A 443 -4.02 19.52 16.49
CA TRP A 443 -3.09 19.91 17.54
C TRP A 443 -1.81 20.57 17.04
N CYS A 444 -1.85 21.18 15.91
CA CYS A 444 -0.81 22.12 15.57
C CYS A 444 -1.03 23.42 16.35
N ASP A 445 -0.70 23.41 17.64
CA ASP A 445 -0.53 24.62 18.44
C ASP A 445 0.62 25.52 17.90
N ASN A 446 1.36 25.04 16.91
CA ASN A 446 2.31 25.83 16.17
C ASN A 446 1.58 26.66 15.12
N PRO A 447 1.89 27.95 14.98
CA PRO A 447 1.34 28.77 13.92
C PRO A 447 1.57 28.09 12.57
N ASP A 448 0.55 28.10 11.73
CA ASP A 448 0.69 27.57 10.38
C ASP A 448 1.83 28.28 9.67
N VAL A 449 2.77 27.49 9.14
CA VAL A 449 3.89 28.02 8.35
C VAL A 449 3.47 28.44 6.94
N ASN A 450 2.28 28.00 6.49
CA ASN A 450 1.73 28.36 5.21
C ASN A 450 0.85 29.61 5.32
N SER A 451 1.04 30.55 4.42
CA SER A 451 0.24 31.76 4.36
C SER A 451 -1.13 31.52 3.72
N ILE A 452 -2.09 32.39 4.01
CA ILE A 452 -3.43 32.36 3.37
C ILE A 452 -3.34 32.35 1.83
N PRO A 453 -2.47 33.18 1.17
CA PRO A 453 -2.28 33.10 -0.28
C PRO A 453 -1.81 31.72 -0.77
N GLN A 454 -0.95 31.02 -0.05
CA GLN A 454 -0.50 29.66 -0.43
C GLN A 454 -1.66 28.65 -0.35
N TRP A 455 -2.46 28.68 0.72
CA TRP A 455 -3.66 27.85 0.85
C TRP A 455 -4.67 28.12 -0.27
N ARG A 456 -4.92 29.39 -0.60
CA ARG A 456 -5.82 29.77 -1.70
C ARG A 456 -5.27 29.36 -3.07
N ALA A 457 -3.98 29.44 -3.29
CA ALA A 457 -3.35 28.99 -4.52
C ALA A 457 -3.50 27.48 -4.70
N ALA A 458 -3.32 26.69 -3.64
CA ALA A 458 -3.55 25.24 -3.68
C ALA A 458 -5.03 24.93 -3.97
N SER A 459 -5.97 25.60 -3.30
CA SER A 459 -7.40 25.45 -3.57
C SER A 459 -7.75 25.74 -5.04
N GLN A 460 -7.19 26.81 -5.62
CA GLN A 460 -7.43 27.17 -7.03
C GLN A 460 -6.87 26.11 -7.99
N ARG A 461 -5.74 25.47 -7.68
CA ARG A 461 -5.21 24.37 -8.50
C ARG A 461 -6.16 23.18 -8.51
N TYR A 462 -6.75 22.82 -7.36
CA TYR A 462 -7.79 21.78 -7.31
C TYR A 462 -9.04 22.14 -8.12
N GLU A 463 -9.49 23.39 -8.07
CA GLU A 463 -10.61 23.85 -8.88
C GLU A 463 -10.32 23.72 -10.39
N ASN A 464 -9.13 24.12 -10.83
CA ASN A 464 -8.72 24.01 -12.23
C ASN A 464 -8.67 22.53 -12.68
N LEU A 465 -8.21 21.63 -11.82
CA LEU A 465 -8.20 20.20 -12.10
C LEU A 465 -9.61 19.62 -12.19
N LEU A 466 -10.52 20.05 -11.32
CA LEU A 466 -11.93 19.65 -11.38
C LEU A 466 -12.60 20.09 -12.70
N ALA A 467 -12.26 21.28 -13.21
CA ALA A 467 -12.78 21.79 -14.47
C ALA A 467 -12.28 21.01 -15.71
N THR A 468 -11.11 20.36 -15.61
CA THR A 468 -10.48 19.62 -16.72
C THR A 468 -10.49 18.11 -16.52
N MET A 469 -11.26 17.60 -15.56
CA MET A 469 -11.27 16.21 -15.18
C MET A 469 -11.78 15.31 -16.32
N PRO A 470 -11.02 14.27 -16.71
CA PRO A 470 -11.47 13.31 -17.72
C PRO A 470 -12.69 12.51 -17.25
N VAL A 471 -13.52 12.10 -18.20
CA VAL A 471 -14.71 11.27 -17.95
C VAL A 471 -14.32 9.79 -17.90
N GLY A 472 -14.90 9.04 -16.97
CA GLY A 472 -14.68 7.60 -16.87
C GLY A 472 -15.18 7.06 -15.52
N TRP A 473 -15.00 5.75 -15.29
CA TRP A 473 -15.42 5.06 -14.08
C TRP A 473 -14.73 5.58 -12.80
N TRP A 474 -13.58 6.22 -12.94
CA TRP A 474 -12.79 6.84 -11.87
C TRP A 474 -13.27 8.23 -11.46
N ALA A 475 -14.16 8.84 -12.27
CA ALA A 475 -14.43 10.28 -12.18
C ALA A 475 -15.04 10.70 -10.83
N ASP A 476 -15.99 9.94 -10.30
CA ASP A 476 -16.65 10.31 -9.03
C ASP A 476 -15.67 10.18 -7.85
N GLU A 477 -14.82 9.15 -7.84
CA GLU A 477 -13.82 8.95 -6.81
C GLU A 477 -12.69 9.99 -6.93
N GLY A 478 -12.23 10.30 -8.15
CA GLY A 478 -11.26 11.37 -8.40
C GLY A 478 -11.78 12.74 -7.98
N ARG A 479 -13.06 13.02 -8.28
CA ARG A 479 -13.75 14.25 -7.85
C ARG A 479 -13.82 14.36 -6.34
N PHE A 480 -14.12 13.27 -5.65
CA PHE A 480 -14.11 13.24 -4.18
C PHE A 480 -12.73 13.62 -3.64
N GLY A 481 -11.66 13.00 -4.13
CA GLY A 481 -10.29 13.31 -3.69
C GLY A 481 -9.93 14.78 -3.88
N ALA A 482 -10.18 15.32 -5.08
CA ALA A 482 -9.91 16.72 -5.40
C ALA A 482 -10.74 17.69 -4.55
N ARG A 483 -12.04 17.44 -4.39
CA ARG A 483 -12.93 18.29 -3.60
C ARG A 483 -12.62 18.24 -2.11
N PHE A 484 -12.22 17.09 -1.59
CA PHE A 484 -11.85 17.00 -0.19
C PHE A 484 -10.56 17.79 0.08
N ALA A 485 -9.53 17.62 -0.75
CA ALA A 485 -8.28 18.38 -0.62
C ALA A 485 -8.52 19.90 -0.81
N GLN A 486 -9.35 20.29 -1.76
CA GLN A 486 -9.78 21.69 -1.92
C GLN A 486 -10.48 22.23 -0.67
N TRP A 487 -11.43 21.45 -0.12
CA TRP A 487 -12.15 21.81 1.10
C TRP A 487 -11.20 22.06 2.28
N VAL A 488 -10.17 21.21 2.41
CA VAL A 488 -9.16 21.39 3.47
C VAL A 488 -8.38 22.69 3.29
N CYS A 489 -7.97 23.02 2.04
CA CYS A 489 -7.27 24.27 1.75
C CYS A 489 -8.14 25.49 2.04
N ASP A 490 -9.43 25.46 1.67
CA ASP A 490 -10.37 26.54 1.95
C ASP A 490 -10.60 26.75 3.45
N ARG A 491 -10.75 25.64 4.19
CA ARG A 491 -10.88 25.66 5.65
C ARG A 491 -9.64 26.23 6.32
N ALA A 492 -8.45 25.79 5.90
CA ALA A 492 -7.19 26.29 6.44
C ALA A 492 -7.06 27.80 6.19
N ALA A 493 -7.31 28.27 4.96
CA ALA A 493 -7.28 29.69 4.63
C ALA A 493 -8.23 30.53 5.50
N LEU A 494 -9.38 30.00 5.90
CA LEU A 494 -10.33 30.69 6.78
C LEU A 494 -9.88 30.68 8.26
N ARG A 495 -9.30 29.58 8.74
CA ARG A 495 -8.82 29.46 10.13
C ARG A 495 -7.66 30.41 10.41
N HIS A 496 -6.79 30.62 9.45
CA HIS A 496 -5.57 31.42 9.61
C HIS A 496 -5.78 32.93 9.41
N THR A 497 -7.03 33.41 9.28
CA THR A 497 -7.34 34.85 9.25
C THR A 497 -7.13 35.54 10.61
N GLY A 498 -6.89 34.80 11.68
CA GLY A 498 -6.76 35.33 13.04
C GLY A 498 -8.09 35.80 13.67
N THR A 499 -9.20 35.63 12.97
CA THR A 499 -10.54 35.96 13.43
C THR A 499 -11.45 34.74 13.31
N PHE A 500 -12.45 34.66 14.18
CA PHE A 500 -13.44 33.57 14.06
C PHE A 500 -14.17 33.70 12.71
N PRO A 501 -14.22 32.64 11.87
CA PRO A 501 -14.76 32.77 10.53
C PRO A 501 -16.24 33.17 10.50
N PRO A 502 -16.69 33.96 9.50
CA PRO A 502 -18.08 34.35 9.34
C PRO A 502 -19.03 33.15 9.32
N PHE A 503 -20.24 33.34 9.85
CA PHE A 503 -21.24 32.26 9.97
C PHE A 503 -21.53 31.62 8.61
N ASP A 504 -21.80 32.41 7.57
CA ASP A 504 -22.12 31.90 6.24
C ASP A 504 -20.99 31.08 5.62
N ALA A 505 -19.71 31.47 5.84
CA ALA A 505 -18.57 30.72 5.36
C ALA A 505 -18.45 29.36 6.07
N ARG A 506 -18.74 29.30 7.37
CA ARG A 506 -18.77 28.06 8.15
C ARG A 506 -19.87 27.12 7.69
N VAL A 507 -21.09 27.68 7.46
CA VAL A 507 -22.22 26.92 6.94
C VAL A 507 -21.91 26.35 5.55
N ALA A 508 -21.33 27.15 4.66
CA ALA A 508 -20.94 26.69 3.33
C ALA A 508 -19.91 25.53 3.37
N LEU A 509 -18.91 25.64 4.24
CA LEU A 509 -17.94 24.55 4.43
C LEU A 509 -18.56 23.29 5.05
N ALA A 510 -19.45 23.44 6.02
CA ALA A 510 -20.17 22.31 6.60
C ALA A 510 -21.07 21.61 5.57
N ALA A 511 -21.77 22.35 4.73
CA ALA A 511 -22.59 21.80 3.65
C ALA A 511 -21.74 20.98 2.66
N ARG A 512 -20.60 21.52 2.21
CA ARG A 512 -19.65 20.80 1.35
C ARG A 512 -19.11 19.52 2.00
N MET A 513 -18.84 19.55 3.31
CA MET A 513 -18.41 18.34 4.03
C MET A 513 -19.54 17.30 4.08
N CYS A 514 -20.79 17.69 4.25
CA CYS A 514 -21.91 16.76 4.18
C CYS A 514 -22.03 16.08 2.80
N GLU A 515 -21.77 16.81 1.70
CA GLU A 515 -21.71 16.23 0.36
C GLU A 515 -20.56 15.22 0.23
N LEU A 516 -19.37 15.54 0.77
CA LEU A 516 -18.20 14.66 0.79
C LEU A 516 -18.47 13.39 1.60
N ILE A 517 -19.15 13.49 2.75
CA ILE A 517 -19.57 12.34 3.56
C ILE A 517 -20.47 11.39 2.75
N GLN A 518 -21.42 11.92 1.99
CA GLN A 518 -22.30 11.09 1.15
C GLN A 518 -21.53 10.45 -0.01
N ALA A 519 -20.65 11.20 -0.68
CA ALA A 519 -19.80 10.65 -1.74
C ALA A 519 -18.88 9.52 -1.22
N HIS A 520 -18.25 9.72 -0.07
CA HIS A 520 -17.40 8.70 0.56
C HIS A 520 -18.19 7.43 0.90
N ARG A 521 -19.39 7.57 1.46
CA ARG A 521 -20.28 6.43 1.75
C ARG A 521 -20.58 5.62 0.47
N GLN A 522 -20.93 6.29 -0.61
CA GLN A 522 -21.24 5.63 -1.88
C GLN A 522 -20.03 4.88 -2.45
N GLN A 523 -18.86 5.51 -2.45
CA GLN A 523 -17.61 4.91 -2.94
C GLN A 523 -17.17 3.71 -2.10
N TRP A 524 -17.29 3.82 -0.78
CA TRP A 524 -16.99 2.72 0.13
C TRP A 524 -17.85 1.50 -0.19
N LEU A 525 -19.17 1.68 -0.22
CA LEU A 525 -20.12 0.58 -0.45
C LEU A 525 -20.07 0.01 -1.88
N ALA A 526 -19.55 0.74 -2.84
CA ALA A 526 -19.35 0.25 -4.20
C ALA A 526 -18.19 -0.77 -4.29
N ARG A 527 -17.26 -0.76 -3.34
CA ARG A 527 -16.04 -1.56 -3.41
C ARG A 527 -15.79 -2.46 -2.20
N CYS A 528 -16.36 -2.13 -1.05
CA CYS A 528 -16.05 -2.72 0.23
C CYS A 528 -17.31 -3.16 0.96
N GLY A 529 -17.16 -4.04 1.95
CA GLY A 529 -18.20 -4.33 2.92
C GLY A 529 -18.55 -3.10 3.77
N PRO A 530 -19.72 -3.07 4.43
CA PRO A 530 -20.16 -1.94 5.26
C PRO A 530 -19.40 -1.79 6.59
N GLY A 531 -18.62 -2.77 7.00
CA GLY A 531 -17.84 -2.71 8.24
C GLY A 531 -16.85 -1.55 8.21
N GLY A 532 -16.64 -0.89 9.36
CA GLY A 532 -15.74 0.26 9.49
C GLY A 532 -16.23 1.58 8.88
N LEU A 533 -17.24 1.54 8.01
CA LEU A 533 -17.72 2.74 7.31
C LEU A 533 -18.14 3.85 8.28
N GLU A 534 -18.86 3.54 9.34
CA GLU A 534 -19.31 4.57 10.30
C GLU A 534 -18.14 5.16 11.09
N ASP A 535 -17.11 4.38 11.42
CA ASP A 535 -15.87 4.88 12.04
C ASP A 535 -15.16 5.86 11.10
N SER A 536 -15.04 5.51 9.83
CA SER A 536 -14.48 6.37 8.79
C SER A 536 -15.29 7.67 8.62
N LEU A 537 -16.62 7.57 8.51
CA LEU A 537 -17.50 8.72 8.38
C LEU A 537 -17.48 9.62 9.62
N ASN A 538 -17.35 9.06 10.82
CA ASN A 538 -17.28 9.85 12.05
C ASN A 538 -16.04 10.73 12.09
N ARG A 539 -14.94 10.32 11.47
CA ARG A 539 -13.76 11.18 11.32
C ARG A 539 -14.06 12.39 10.44
N LEU A 540 -14.83 12.23 9.36
CA LEU A 540 -15.28 13.34 8.51
C LEU A 540 -16.31 14.23 9.21
N ARG A 541 -17.27 13.66 9.94
CA ARG A 541 -18.32 14.40 10.66
C ARG A 541 -17.76 15.40 11.67
N ARG A 542 -16.59 15.12 12.27
CA ARG A 542 -15.93 16.08 13.19
C ARG A 542 -15.64 17.42 12.54
N HIS A 543 -15.53 17.46 11.20
CA HIS A 543 -15.25 18.68 10.45
C HIS A 543 -16.50 19.51 10.11
N THR A 544 -17.70 19.00 10.39
CA THR A 544 -18.96 19.78 10.18
C THR A 544 -19.21 20.76 11.33
N VAL A 545 -18.48 20.66 12.42
CA VAL A 545 -18.54 21.57 13.56
C VAL A 545 -17.27 22.40 13.68
N TRP A 546 -17.43 23.66 14.05
CA TRP A 546 -16.34 24.57 14.35
C TRP A 546 -16.24 24.73 15.86
N TYR A 547 -15.09 24.43 16.39
CA TYR A 547 -14.77 24.63 17.80
C TYR A 547 -14.07 25.96 17.99
#